data_cc3f3855ac491d3940a035fc2b1d69c0
#
_entry.id   cc3f3855ac491d3940a035fc2b1d69c0
#
_cell.length_a   1.000
_cell.length_b   1.000
_cell.length_c   1.000
_cell.angle_alpha   90.00
_cell.angle_beta   90.00
_cell.angle_gamma   90.00
#
_symmetry.space_group_name_H-M   'P 1'
#
loop_
_entity.id
_entity.type
_entity.pdbx_description
1 polymer ?
#
loop_
_entity_poly.entity_id
_entity_poly.type
_entity_poly.pdbx_seq_one_letter_code
_entity_poly.pdbx_strand_id
1 'polypeptide(L)'
;MSGRPKSKKQAQLAKSKDFIKFKGWLMSAKRVLISTHALPDGDGLGAEAALFHYLKRARKACRVYNPDPLPKRYRFLDPKGQILLGPSEVELWDTCDLWVIVDTNDPRRLGRLWGELSLRAKKIVFLDHHPENVGPGGVPQVTYPPHATLVSDVESSSIGELLYHVFDELQLAKINRDVGLGLYVSVMTDTNSFRYSRTTPLAHHIAGEMIELGVNPEDVYQAIYSSKEISHLQLLGGMLQNVKVSAQGRIAWLEVDLERRKKAQASADDTQSFLSFLLLLRDAEVVCLFREEEDGQVRVSMKSKGRFVINRVAMELGGGGHEYAAGVAISSPLDKTVEAVVKRLEALIQSQEKAGFGR
;
A
#
# COMPACT_ATOMS: atom_id res chain seq x y z
N MET A 1 -24.49 -4.64 -11.69
CA MET A 1 -23.48 -5.64 -12.11
C MET A 1 -24.10 -6.76 -12.97
N SER A 2 -24.97 -6.52 -13.91
CA SER A 2 -25.54 -7.60 -14.74
C SER A 2 -25.23 -7.31 -16.19
N GLY A 3 -24.38 -8.11 -16.82
CA GLY A 3 -24.23 -8.16 -18.28
C GLY A 3 -22.82 -8.11 -18.85
N ARG A 4 -21.77 -7.90 -18.04
CA ARG A 4 -20.41 -7.93 -18.58
C ARG A 4 -19.88 -9.37 -18.58
N PRO A 5 -19.36 -9.89 -19.71
CA PRO A 5 -18.70 -11.19 -19.70
C PRO A 5 -17.48 -11.13 -18.78
N LYS A 6 -17.36 -12.10 -17.87
CA LYS A 6 -16.22 -12.23 -16.98
C LYS A 6 -14.92 -12.29 -17.79
N SER A 7 -13.92 -11.55 -17.38
CA SER A 7 -12.59 -11.66 -17.99
C SER A 7 -12.04 -13.07 -17.77
N LYS A 8 -11.10 -13.52 -18.62
CA LYS A 8 -10.42 -14.82 -18.42
C LYS A 8 -9.79 -14.91 -17.03
N LYS A 9 -9.29 -13.80 -16.51
CA LYS A 9 -8.67 -13.68 -15.17
C LYS A 9 -9.68 -13.87 -14.05
N GLN A 10 -10.84 -13.20 -14.11
CA GLN A 10 -11.92 -13.44 -13.13
C GLN A 10 -12.31 -14.91 -13.07
N ALA A 11 -12.45 -15.55 -14.24
CA ALA A 11 -12.77 -16.97 -14.31
C ALA A 11 -11.65 -17.86 -13.73
N GLN A 12 -10.39 -17.45 -13.81
CA GLN A 12 -9.27 -18.16 -13.25
C GLN A 12 -9.20 -17.99 -11.72
N LEU A 13 -9.37 -16.79 -11.20
CA LEU A 13 -9.45 -16.52 -9.77
C LEU A 13 -10.57 -17.35 -9.13
N ALA A 14 -11.77 -17.30 -9.69
CA ALA A 14 -12.93 -18.03 -9.19
C ALA A 14 -12.74 -19.56 -9.13
N LYS A 15 -11.83 -20.10 -9.94
CA LYS A 15 -11.49 -21.54 -10.00
C LYS A 15 -10.28 -21.90 -9.15
N SER A 16 -9.56 -20.93 -8.62
CA SER A 16 -8.39 -21.22 -7.78
C SER A 16 -8.81 -21.96 -6.49
N LYS A 17 -7.99 -22.91 -6.06
CA LYS A 17 -8.25 -23.68 -4.83
C LYS A 17 -8.33 -22.77 -3.61
N ASP A 18 -7.48 -21.73 -3.57
CA ASP A 18 -7.39 -20.81 -2.44
C ASP A 18 -8.62 -19.89 -2.38
N PHE A 19 -9.11 -19.40 -3.53
CA PHE A 19 -10.35 -18.64 -3.57
C PHE A 19 -11.57 -19.47 -3.16
N ILE A 20 -11.68 -20.72 -3.64
CA ILE A 20 -12.75 -21.64 -3.25
C ILE A 20 -12.72 -21.89 -1.73
N LYS A 21 -11.52 -22.11 -1.18
CA LYS A 21 -11.28 -22.28 0.26
C LYS A 21 -11.71 -21.03 1.05
N PHE A 22 -11.26 -19.85 0.61
CA PHE A 22 -11.65 -18.57 1.18
C PHE A 22 -13.17 -18.37 1.17
N LYS A 23 -13.82 -18.56 0.00
CA LYS A 23 -15.27 -18.45 -0.14
C LYS A 23 -16.00 -19.36 0.85
N GLY A 24 -15.60 -20.62 0.94
CA GLY A 24 -16.20 -21.57 1.90
C GLY A 24 -16.00 -21.14 3.37
N TRP A 25 -14.84 -20.62 3.71
CA TRP A 25 -14.54 -20.11 5.04
C TRP A 25 -15.36 -18.86 5.37
N LEU A 26 -15.43 -17.91 4.43
CA LEU A 26 -16.19 -16.67 4.61
C LEU A 26 -17.70 -16.97 4.75
N MET A 27 -18.23 -17.88 3.94
CA MET A 27 -19.65 -18.26 4.03
C MET A 27 -20.00 -18.82 5.41
N SER A 28 -19.15 -19.66 5.99
CA SER A 28 -19.36 -20.29 7.28
C SER A 28 -19.01 -19.42 8.50
N ALA A 29 -18.19 -18.37 8.31
CA ALA A 29 -17.74 -17.50 9.38
C ALA A 29 -18.89 -16.66 9.97
N LYS A 30 -18.99 -16.63 11.31
CA LYS A 30 -19.87 -15.74 12.05
C LYS A 30 -19.19 -14.45 12.47
N ARG A 31 -17.90 -14.54 12.88
CA ARG A 31 -17.07 -13.41 13.32
C ARG A 31 -15.86 -13.28 12.40
N VAL A 32 -15.82 -12.20 11.63
CA VAL A 32 -14.74 -11.89 10.69
C VAL A 32 -13.92 -10.72 11.21
N LEU A 33 -12.62 -10.91 11.37
CA LEU A 33 -11.67 -9.84 11.65
C LEU A 33 -11.01 -9.42 10.35
N ILE A 34 -10.77 -8.12 10.18
CA ILE A 34 -10.12 -7.54 9.00
C ILE A 34 -8.92 -6.76 9.50
N SER A 35 -7.80 -6.84 8.79
CA SER A 35 -6.59 -6.07 9.08
C SER A 35 -5.84 -5.75 7.80
N THR A 36 -5.04 -4.69 7.82
CA THR A 36 -4.01 -4.42 6.82
C THR A 36 -2.63 -4.34 7.48
N HIS A 37 -1.61 -4.01 6.71
CA HIS A 37 -0.22 -3.95 7.17
C HIS A 37 0.08 -2.73 8.07
N ALA A 38 1.21 -2.79 8.79
CA ALA A 38 1.75 -1.65 9.53
C ALA A 38 2.09 -0.49 8.60
N LEU A 39 1.94 0.75 9.09
CA LEU A 39 2.02 1.97 8.31
C LEU A 39 1.03 1.95 7.12
N PRO A 40 -0.27 1.81 7.41
CA PRO A 40 -1.27 1.57 6.39
C PRO A 40 -1.41 2.75 5.44
N ASP A 41 -1.63 2.44 4.19
CA ASP A 41 -1.87 3.43 3.13
C ASP A 41 -3.31 3.39 2.61
N GLY A 42 -3.58 4.11 1.52
CA GLY A 42 -4.95 4.22 1.00
C GLY A 42 -5.43 2.96 0.33
N ASP A 43 -4.55 2.09 -0.17
CA ASP A 43 -4.95 0.83 -0.75
C ASP A 43 -5.48 -0.12 0.33
N GLY A 44 -4.68 -0.40 1.35
CA GLY A 44 -5.10 -1.25 2.46
C GLY A 44 -6.32 -0.71 3.21
N LEU A 45 -6.32 0.59 3.58
CA LEU A 45 -7.42 1.20 4.33
C LEU A 45 -8.72 1.29 3.52
N GLY A 46 -8.63 1.61 2.23
CA GLY A 46 -9.77 1.59 1.32
C GLY A 46 -10.37 0.20 1.18
N ALA A 47 -9.52 -0.81 1.03
CA ALA A 47 -9.92 -2.20 0.96
C ALA A 47 -10.61 -2.69 2.23
N GLU A 48 -10.07 -2.33 3.41
CA GLU A 48 -10.70 -2.64 4.70
C GLU A 48 -12.08 -2.02 4.83
N ALA A 49 -12.21 -0.73 4.53
CA ALA A 49 -13.48 -0.03 4.56
C ALA A 49 -14.49 -0.67 3.60
N ALA A 50 -14.08 -0.98 2.36
CA ALA A 50 -14.92 -1.64 1.38
C ALA A 50 -15.39 -3.02 1.87
N LEU A 51 -14.46 -3.85 2.35
CA LEU A 51 -14.78 -5.19 2.83
C LEU A 51 -15.66 -5.15 4.08
N PHE A 52 -15.40 -4.25 5.04
CA PHE A 52 -16.22 -4.06 6.20
C PHE A 52 -17.67 -3.72 5.83
N HIS A 53 -17.87 -2.69 5.01
CA HIS A 53 -19.21 -2.27 4.60
C HIS A 53 -19.92 -3.36 3.80
N TYR A 54 -19.20 -4.09 2.94
CA TYR A 54 -19.75 -5.20 2.16
C TYR A 54 -20.24 -6.33 3.09
N LEU A 55 -19.43 -6.73 4.07
CA LEU A 55 -19.78 -7.79 5.02
C LEU A 55 -20.92 -7.37 5.96
N LYS A 56 -20.95 -6.12 6.39
CA LYS A 56 -22.07 -5.59 7.19
C LYS A 56 -23.39 -5.65 6.42
N ARG A 57 -23.37 -5.30 5.13
CA ARG A 57 -24.56 -5.43 4.25
C ARG A 57 -24.97 -6.89 4.06
N ALA A 58 -24.02 -7.80 4.05
CA ALA A 58 -24.25 -9.25 4.05
C ALA A 58 -24.67 -9.79 5.45
N ARG A 59 -24.92 -8.92 6.44
CA ARG A 59 -25.32 -9.25 7.84
C ARG A 59 -24.30 -10.13 8.57
N LYS A 60 -23.01 -9.98 8.24
CA LYS A 60 -21.92 -10.65 8.96
C LYS A 60 -21.38 -9.76 10.10
N ALA A 61 -21.09 -10.37 11.24
CA ALA A 61 -20.37 -9.67 12.31
C ALA A 61 -18.89 -9.52 11.88
N CYS A 62 -18.44 -8.29 11.69
CA CYS A 62 -17.07 -7.98 11.34
C CYS A 62 -16.54 -6.79 12.13
N ARG A 63 -15.24 -6.79 12.37
CA ARG A 63 -14.46 -5.70 12.97
C ARG A 63 -13.18 -5.51 12.15
N VAL A 64 -12.67 -4.28 12.14
CA VAL A 64 -11.34 -3.96 11.62
C VAL A 64 -10.43 -3.68 12.80
N TYR A 65 -9.21 -4.17 12.73
CA TYR A 65 -8.20 -3.94 13.76
C TYR A 65 -6.81 -3.93 13.14
N ASN A 66 -6.13 -2.80 13.25
CA ASN A 66 -4.87 -2.54 12.60
C ASN A 66 -3.69 -2.47 13.56
N PRO A 67 -2.46 -2.76 13.11
CA PRO A 67 -1.26 -2.58 13.92
C PRO A 67 -0.99 -1.12 14.28
N ASP A 68 -1.41 -0.18 13.44
CA ASP A 68 -1.21 1.26 13.60
C ASP A 68 -2.52 2.04 13.52
N PRO A 69 -2.57 3.26 14.11
CA PRO A 69 -3.76 4.10 14.07
C PRO A 69 -4.04 4.63 12.65
N LEU A 70 -5.31 4.93 12.39
CA LEU A 70 -5.76 5.53 11.13
C LEU A 70 -5.11 6.89 10.87
N PRO A 71 -4.33 7.07 9.78
CA PRO A 71 -3.75 8.35 9.45
C PRO A 71 -4.82 9.43 9.19
N LYS A 72 -4.53 10.67 9.60
CA LYS A 72 -5.49 11.79 9.55
C LYS A 72 -6.15 11.97 8.18
N ARG A 73 -5.39 11.83 7.10
CA ARG A 73 -5.87 11.99 5.71
C ARG A 73 -6.89 10.96 5.26
N TYR A 74 -7.02 9.84 5.98
CA TYR A 74 -7.99 8.78 5.68
C TYR A 74 -9.18 8.76 6.64
N ARG A 75 -9.29 9.70 7.59
CA ARG A 75 -10.41 9.75 8.55
C ARG A 75 -11.78 9.87 7.89
N PHE A 76 -11.86 10.35 6.66
CA PHE A 76 -13.12 10.41 5.92
C PHE A 76 -13.69 9.03 5.56
N LEU A 77 -12.86 7.97 5.57
CA LEU A 77 -13.32 6.58 5.44
C LEU A 77 -14.05 6.09 6.69
N ASP A 78 -13.75 6.69 7.84
CA ASP A 78 -14.36 6.38 9.13
C ASP A 78 -14.60 7.65 9.95
N PRO A 79 -15.57 8.49 9.54
CA PRO A 79 -15.80 9.78 10.18
C PRO A 79 -16.17 9.69 11.67
N LYS A 80 -16.68 8.55 12.11
CA LYS A 80 -17.09 8.31 13.49
C LYS A 80 -16.01 7.64 14.35
N GLY A 81 -14.89 7.22 13.74
CA GLY A 81 -13.84 6.48 14.44
C GLY A 81 -14.31 5.14 15.02
N GLN A 82 -15.14 4.41 14.30
CA GLN A 82 -15.78 3.19 14.79
C GLN A 82 -15.46 1.95 13.96
N ILE A 83 -14.79 2.12 12.84
CA ILE A 83 -14.56 1.06 11.84
C ILE A 83 -13.08 0.69 11.76
N LEU A 84 -12.22 1.66 11.46
CA LEU A 84 -10.78 1.46 11.21
C LEU A 84 -9.98 1.71 12.49
N LEU A 85 -10.03 0.76 13.41
CA LEU A 85 -9.51 0.94 14.77
C LEU A 85 -8.05 0.48 14.88
N GLY A 86 -7.28 1.22 15.67
CA GLY A 86 -5.89 0.92 16.01
C GLY A 86 -5.74 0.11 17.31
N PRO A 87 -4.50 -0.14 17.75
CA PRO A 87 -4.20 -1.10 18.82
C PRO A 87 -4.78 -0.80 20.21
N SER A 88 -5.19 0.45 20.47
CA SER A 88 -5.66 0.90 21.78
C SER A 88 -7.18 1.06 21.88
N GLU A 89 -7.91 0.83 20.80
CA GLU A 89 -9.29 1.30 20.67
C GLU A 89 -10.33 0.18 20.66
N VAL A 90 -9.93 -1.09 20.74
CA VAL A 90 -10.87 -2.22 20.61
C VAL A 90 -10.71 -3.28 21.66
N GLU A 91 -11.83 -3.64 22.25
CA GLU A 91 -11.99 -4.94 22.89
C GLU A 91 -12.03 -6.02 21.80
N LEU A 92 -10.92 -6.70 21.59
CA LEU A 92 -10.83 -7.80 20.63
C LEU A 92 -11.70 -8.98 21.09
N TRP A 93 -12.28 -9.67 20.14
CA TRP A 93 -12.86 -10.98 20.43
C TRP A 93 -11.76 -11.96 20.85
N ASP A 94 -12.00 -12.73 21.88
CA ASP A 94 -11.06 -13.80 22.31
C ASP A 94 -10.74 -14.77 21.17
N THR A 95 -11.70 -14.99 20.27
CA THR A 95 -11.53 -15.80 19.07
C THR A 95 -12.33 -15.22 17.91
N CYS A 96 -11.79 -15.31 16.68
CA CYS A 96 -12.52 -15.04 15.45
C CYS A 96 -12.55 -16.30 14.56
N ASP A 97 -13.60 -16.43 13.77
CA ASP A 97 -13.77 -17.58 12.88
C ASP A 97 -12.90 -17.44 11.63
N LEU A 98 -12.73 -16.21 11.16
CA LEU A 98 -11.92 -15.88 9.99
C LEU A 98 -11.23 -14.53 10.21
N TRP A 99 -9.92 -14.49 10.02
CA TRP A 99 -9.15 -13.26 9.92
C TRP A 99 -8.79 -13.03 8.45
N VAL A 100 -9.24 -11.93 7.87
CA VAL A 100 -8.94 -11.51 6.51
C VAL A 100 -7.92 -10.38 6.58
N ILE A 101 -6.76 -10.62 6.02
CA ILE A 101 -5.65 -9.66 5.94
C ILE A 101 -5.59 -9.18 4.49
N VAL A 102 -5.69 -7.87 4.30
CA VAL A 102 -5.68 -7.26 2.97
C VAL A 102 -4.38 -6.50 2.73
N ASP A 103 -3.96 -6.42 1.48
CA ASP A 103 -2.83 -5.61 1.00
C ASP A 103 -1.46 -6.03 1.54
N THR A 104 -1.34 -7.28 1.92
CA THR A 104 -0.03 -7.89 2.22
C THR A 104 -0.11 -9.40 2.15
N ASN A 105 0.95 -10.03 1.65
CA ASN A 105 1.20 -11.48 1.72
C ASN A 105 2.29 -11.83 2.74
N ASP A 106 2.77 -10.84 3.50
CA ASP A 106 3.84 -11.05 4.48
C ASP A 106 3.33 -10.81 5.92
N PRO A 107 3.19 -11.86 6.74
CA PRO A 107 2.79 -11.73 8.14
C PRO A 107 3.66 -10.80 8.98
N ARG A 108 4.93 -10.62 8.62
CA ARG A 108 5.87 -9.73 9.34
C ARG A 108 5.44 -8.27 9.25
N ARG A 109 4.73 -7.89 8.19
CA ARG A 109 4.17 -6.54 8.02
C ARG A 109 3.02 -6.21 9.00
N LEU A 110 2.48 -7.20 9.70
CA LEU A 110 1.50 -7.01 10.77
C LEU A 110 2.15 -6.74 12.14
N GLY A 111 3.49 -6.79 12.22
CA GLY A 111 4.23 -6.55 13.46
C GLY A 111 3.74 -7.44 14.61
N ARG A 112 3.54 -6.84 15.79
CA ARG A 112 3.06 -7.55 17.00
C ARG A 112 1.67 -8.19 16.81
N LEU A 113 0.85 -7.63 15.96
CA LEU A 113 -0.52 -8.10 15.72
C LEU A 113 -0.54 -9.54 15.22
N TRP A 114 0.45 -9.94 14.42
CA TRP A 114 0.58 -11.32 13.96
C TRP A 114 0.72 -12.32 15.11
N GLY A 115 1.63 -12.05 16.07
CA GLY A 115 1.83 -12.90 17.24
C GLY A 115 0.59 -13.01 18.12
N GLU A 116 -0.18 -11.91 18.24
CA GLU A 116 -1.38 -11.87 19.08
C GLU A 116 -2.58 -12.58 18.46
N LEU A 117 -2.81 -12.40 17.17
CA LEU A 117 -4.06 -12.82 16.51
C LEU A 117 -3.95 -14.13 15.74
N SER A 118 -2.76 -14.53 15.29
CA SER A 118 -2.60 -15.76 14.52
C SER A 118 -3.03 -17.02 15.30
N LEU A 119 -2.91 -16.99 16.63
CA LEU A 119 -3.33 -18.06 17.52
C LEU A 119 -4.82 -18.01 17.89
N ARG A 120 -5.47 -16.86 17.74
CA ARG A 120 -6.90 -16.64 18.08
C ARG A 120 -7.82 -16.85 16.88
N ALA A 121 -7.30 -16.72 15.66
CA ALA A 121 -8.04 -16.92 14.43
C ALA A 121 -8.11 -18.41 14.07
N LYS A 122 -9.33 -18.93 13.88
CA LYS A 122 -9.50 -20.33 13.43
C LYS A 122 -9.03 -20.54 12.01
N LYS A 123 -9.15 -19.52 11.17
CA LYS A 123 -8.75 -19.49 9.77
C LYS A 123 -8.22 -18.10 9.41
N ILE A 124 -7.20 -18.05 8.56
CA ILE A 124 -6.54 -16.83 8.12
C ILE A 124 -6.52 -16.80 6.59
N VAL A 125 -6.88 -15.66 6.03
CA VAL A 125 -6.79 -15.42 4.59
C VAL A 125 -6.02 -14.14 4.35
N PHE A 126 -5.00 -14.23 3.51
CA PHE A 126 -4.34 -13.09 2.90
C PHE A 126 -5.00 -12.84 1.55
N LEU A 127 -5.45 -11.60 1.32
CA LEU A 127 -5.89 -11.10 0.03
C LEU A 127 -4.87 -10.06 -0.44
N ASP A 128 -4.15 -10.34 -1.51
CA ASP A 128 -3.04 -9.50 -1.91
C ASP A 128 -2.84 -9.44 -3.42
N HIS A 129 -2.26 -8.36 -3.90
CA HIS A 129 -1.90 -8.15 -5.29
C HIS A 129 -0.38 -7.97 -5.48
N HIS A 130 0.39 -8.10 -4.42
CA HIS A 130 1.84 -8.02 -4.47
C HIS A 130 2.46 -9.35 -4.96
N PRO A 131 3.62 -9.28 -5.64
CA PRO A 131 4.42 -10.46 -5.91
C PRO A 131 4.80 -11.18 -4.62
N GLU A 132 4.89 -12.50 -4.68
CA GLU A 132 5.39 -13.27 -3.55
C GLU A 132 6.85 -12.94 -3.25
N ASN A 133 7.19 -12.83 -1.97
CA ASN A 133 8.57 -12.66 -1.53
C ASN A 133 9.32 -13.99 -1.70
N VAL A 134 10.12 -14.07 -2.76
CA VAL A 134 10.99 -15.20 -3.02
C VAL A 134 12.45 -14.83 -2.79
N GLY A 135 13.17 -15.66 -2.05
CA GLY A 135 14.60 -15.54 -1.82
C GLY A 135 15.45 -16.07 -2.97
N PRO A 136 16.78 -16.09 -2.81
CA PRO A 136 17.68 -16.71 -3.75
C PRO A 136 17.28 -18.16 -4.06
N GLY A 137 17.27 -18.52 -5.34
CA GLY A 137 16.85 -19.85 -5.79
C GLY A 137 15.34 -20.05 -5.89
N GLY A 138 14.52 -18.98 -5.78
CA GLY A 138 13.06 -19.08 -5.92
C GLY A 138 12.35 -19.66 -4.71
N VAL A 139 13.01 -19.75 -3.55
CA VAL A 139 12.42 -20.29 -2.32
C VAL A 139 11.52 -19.23 -1.69
N PRO A 140 10.22 -19.52 -1.41
CA PRO A 140 9.34 -18.59 -0.71
C PRO A 140 9.92 -18.19 0.65
N GLN A 141 10.01 -16.90 0.93
CA GLN A 141 10.52 -16.37 2.21
C GLN A 141 9.44 -16.30 3.30
N VAL A 142 8.21 -16.58 2.93
CA VAL A 142 7.05 -16.56 3.82
C VAL A 142 6.48 -17.96 3.91
N THR A 143 6.28 -18.43 5.14
CA THR A 143 5.58 -19.70 5.42
C THR A 143 4.29 -19.39 6.16
N TYR A 144 3.18 -19.87 5.63
CA TYR A 144 1.87 -19.72 6.26
C TYR A 144 1.55 -20.91 7.16
N PRO A 145 0.85 -20.69 8.30
CA PRO A 145 0.37 -21.81 9.11
C PRO A 145 -0.68 -22.63 8.34
N PRO A 146 -0.89 -23.91 8.69
CA PRO A 146 -1.80 -24.81 7.95
C PRO A 146 -3.25 -24.32 7.83
N HIS A 147 -3.69 -23.44 8.74
CA HIS A 147 -5.01 -22.84 8.75
C HIS A 147 -5.07 -21.50 8.02
N ALA A 148 -4.02 -21.14 7.28
CA ALA A 148 -3.99 -19.94 6.44
C ALA A 148 -4.01 -20.29 4.95
N THR A 149 -4.38 -19.30 4.13
CA THR A 149 -4.35 -19.37 2.66
C THR A 149 -4.09 -17.99 2.08
N LEU A 150 -3.51 -17.94 0.89
CA LEU A 150 -3.27 -16.70 0.12
C LEU A 150 -4.14 -16.71 -1.14
N VAL A 151 -4.95 -15.69 -1.30
CA VAL A 151 -5.64 -15.37 -2.55
C VAL A 151 -4.94 -14.19 -3.15
N SER A 152 -4.18 -14.41 -4.22
CA SER A 152 -3.35 -13.38 -4.85
C SER A 152 -3.73 -13.18 -6.32
N ASP A 153 -3.69 -11.91 -6.76
CA ASP A 153 -3.72 -11.54 -8.17
C ASP A 153 -2.74 -10.40 -8.44
N VAL A 154 -1.51 -10.75 -8.81
CA VAL A 154 -0.42 -9.79 -9.08
C VAL A 154 -0.65 -8.89 -10.30
N GLU A 155 -1.67 -9.17 -11.08
CA GLU A 155 -2.05 -8.37 -12.24
C GLU A 155 -3.12 -7.32 -11.90
N SER A 156 -3.74 -7.40 -10.72
CA SER A 156 -4.61 -6.35 -10.21
C SER A 156 -3.79 -5.10 -9.90
N SER A 157 -4.32 -3.94 -10.27
CA SER A 157 -3.66 -2.65 -10.03
C SER A 157 -3.62 -2.25 -8.56
N SER A 158 -4.49 -2.86 -7.75
CA SER A 158 -4.67 -2.59 -6.33
C SER A 158 -5.41 -3.74 -5.65
N ILE A 159 -5.41 -3.78 -4.33
CA ILE A 159 -6.27 -4.72 -3.59
C ILE A 159 -7.76 -4.39 -3.80
N GLY A 160 -8.12 -3.13 -4.06
CA GLY A 160 -9.49 -2.73 -4.40
C GLY A 160 -9.97 -3.36 -5.70
N GLU A 161 -9.13 -3.49 -6.72
CA GLU A 161 -9.46 -4.21 -7.95
C GLU A 161 -9.68 -5.70 -7.69
N LEU A 162 -8.83 -6.34 -6.88
CA LEU A 162 -9.02 -7.72 -6.46
C LEU A 162 -10.33 -7.90 -5.67
N LEU A 163 -10.63 -7.01 -4.72
CA LEU A 163 -11.88 -7.07 -3.95
C LEU A 163 -13.12 -6.87 -4.80
N TYR A 164 -13.06 -6.04 -5.83
CA TYR A 164 -14.16 -5.89 -6.79
C TYR A 164 -14.49 -7.23 -7.45
N HIS A 165 -13.48 -7.99 -7.89
CA HIS A 165 -13.65 -9.34 -8.39
C HIS A 165 -14.20 -10.31 -7.34
N VAL A 166 -13.67 -10.24 -6.12
CA VAL A 166 -14.11 -11.05 -4.98
C VAL A 166 -15.60 -10.79 -4.70
N PHE A 167 -16.05 -9.55 -4.68
CA PHE A 167 -17.45 -9.20 -4.41
C PHE A 167 -18.39 -9.68 -5.53
N ASP A 168 -17.96 -9.60 -6.79
CA ASP A 168 -18.71 -10.14 -7.92
C ASP A 168 -18.86 -11.68 -7.83
N GLU A 169 -17.83 -12.39 -7.39
CA GLU A 169 -17.87 -13.86 -7.22
C GLU A 169 -18.65 -14.31 -5.96
N LEU A 170 -18.62 -13.50 -4.90
CA LEU A 170 -19.32 -13.83 -3.66
C LEU A 170 -20.81 -13.55 -3.73
N GLN A 171 -21.22 -12.46 -4.36
CA GLN A 171 -22.60 -11.98 -4.51
C GLN A 171 -23.42 -11.94 -3.19
N LEU A 172 -22.74 -11.66 -2.06
CA LEU A 172 -23.36 -11.62 -0.74
C LEU A 172 -24.18 -10.35 -0.52
N ALA A 173 -23.78 -9.25 -1.14
CA ALA A 173 -24.42 -7.94 -1.08
C ALA A 173 -24.17 -7.14 -2.35
N LYS A 174 -25.02 -6.13 -2.60
CA LYS A 174 -24.76 -5.15 -3.66
C LYS A 174 -23.75 -4.11 -3.16
N ILE A 175 -22.86 -3.67 -4.02
CA ILE A 175 -22.00 -2.52 -3.78
C ILE A 175 -22.88 -1.28 -3.68
N ASN A 176 -22.71 -0.51 -2.63
CA ASN A 176 -23.34 0.79 -2.42
C ASN A 176 -22.26 1.86 -2.31
N ARG A 177 -22.63 3.12 -2.06
CA ARG A 177 -21.71 4.24 -1.96
C ARG A 177 -20.59 4.01 -0.93
N ASP A 178 -20.88 3.42 0.23
CA ASP A 178 -19.87 3.24 1.28
C ASP A 178 -18.84 2.18 0.89
N VAL A 179 -19.28 1.05 0.32
CA VAL A 179 -18.39 0.04 -0.27
C VAL A 179 -17.60 0.66 -1.43
N GLY A 180 -18.29 1.43 -2.27
CA GLY A 180 -17.70 2.09 -3.43
C GLY A 180 -16.64 3.13 -3.06
N LEU A 181 -16.84 3.87 -1.98
CA LEU A 181 -15.85 4.82 -1.47
C LEU A 181 -14.53 4.12 -1.14
N GLY A 182 -14.60 3.01 -0.42
CA GLY A 182 -13.41 2.22 -0.10
C GLY A 182 -12.70 1.67 -1.34
N LEU A 183 -13.45 1.08 -2.29
CA LEU A 183 -12.88 0.59 -3.56
C LEU A 183 -12.24 1.71 -4.37
N TYR A 184 -12.90 2.87 -4.46
CA TYR A 184 -12.37 4.04 -5.18
C TYR A 184 -11.05 4.53 -4.58
N VAL A 185 -10.99 4.67 -3.25
CA VAL A 185 -9.78 5.10 -2.53
C VAL A 185 -8.63 4.12 -2.80
N SER A 186 -8.88 2.83 -2.64
CA SER A 186 -7.88 1.78 -2.88
C SER A 186 -7.32 1.88 -4.31
N VAL A 187 -8.17 1.83 -5.32
CA VAL A 187 -7.73 1.91 -6.73
C VAL A 187 -7.02 3.21 -7.04
N MET A 188 -7.55 4.36 -6.57
CA MET A 188 -6.97 5.67 -6.84
C MET A 188 -5.58 5.84 -6.22
N THR A 189 -5.38 5.36 -5.00
CA THR A 189 -4.10 5.57 -4.29
C THR A 189 -2.99 4.71 -4.86
N ASP A 190 -3.24 3.43 -5.11
CA ASP A 190 -2.20 2.53 -5.61
C ASP A 190 -1.85 2.75 -7.09
N THR A 191 -2.78 3.30 -7.86
CA THR A 191 -2.51 3.75 -9.23
C THR A 191 -1.93 5.17 -9.31
N ASN A 192 -1.67 5.80 -8.16
CA ASN A 192 -1.24 7.20 -8.08
C ASN A 192 -2.15 8.12 -8.91
N SER A 193 -3.45 8.06 -8.64
CA SER A 193 -4.51 8.76 -9.41
C SER A 193 -4.50 8.38 -10.89
N PHE A 194 -4.47 7.09 -11.17
CA PHE A 194 -4.52 6.48 -12.52
C PHE A 194 -3.34 6.83 -13.44
N ARG A 195 -2.17 7.18 -12.88
CA ARG A 195 -0.98 7.60 -13.65
C ARG A 195 0.08 6.51 -13.77
N TYR A 196 0.07 5.49 -12.92
CA TYR A 196 1.06 4.42 -13.00
C TYR A 196 0.76 3.45 -14.15
N SER A 197 1.83 2.85 -14.69
CA SER A 197 1.74 1.87 -15.78
C SER A 197 0.93 0.62 -15.41
N ARG A 198 0.79 0.33 -14.12
CA ARG A 198 -0.07 -0.75 -13.60
C ARG A 198 -1.57 -0.43 -13.62
N THR A 199 -1.96 0.80 -13.98
CA THR A 199 -3.38 1.16 -14.10
C THR A 199 -4.04 0.32 -15.18
N THR A 200 -5.01 -0.51 -14.77
CA THR A 200 -5.72 -1.40 -15.69
C THR A 200 -6.96 -0.71 -16.30
N PRO A 201 -7.49 -1.18 -17.43
CA PRO A 201 -8.81 -0.74 -17.91
C PRO A 201 -9.92 -0.99 -16.89
N LEU A 202 -9.78 -2.02 -16.05
CA LEU A 202 -10.73 -2.32 -14.98
C LEU A 202 -10.68 -1.29 -13.86
N ALA A 203 -9.50 -0.78 -13.52
CA ALA A 203 -9.36 0.30 -12.54
C ALA A 203 -10.21 1.52 -12.91
N HIS A 204 -10.16 1.95 -14.17
CA HIS A 204 -11.00 3.04 -14.68
C HIS A 204 -12.50 2.68 -14.68
N HIS A 205 -12.84 1.44 -15.01
CA HIS A 205 -14.21 0.98 -14.97
C HIS A 205 -14.78 1.00 -13.54
N ILE A 206 -14.02 0.47 -12.57
CA ILE A 206 -14.39 0.52 -11.14
C ILE A 206 -14.60 1.98 -10.72
N ALA A 207 -13.66 2.87 -11.04
CA ALA A 207 -13.80 4.27 -10.71
C ALA A 207 -15.09 4.88 -11.26
N GLY A 208 -15.42 4.61 -12.53
CA GLY A 208 -16.67 5.07 -13.16
C GLY A 208 -17.91 4.56 -12.44
N GLU A 209 -17.99 3.25 -12.15
CA GLU A 209 -19.13 2.70 -11.39
C GLU A 209 -19.25 3.29 -9.98
N MET A 210 -18.13 3.53 -9.29
CA MET A 210 -18.17 4.12 -7.94
C MET A 210 -18.66 5.59 -8.00
N ILE A 211 -18.32 6.33 -9.03
CA ILE A 211 -18.85 7.68 -9.29
C ILE A 211 -20.38 7.62 -9.53
N GLU A 212 -20.88 6.66 -10.30
CA GLU A 212 -22.32 6.45 -10.48
C GLU A 212 -23.04 6.14 -9.17
N LEU A 213 -22.36 5.50 -8.21
CA LEU A 213 -22.88 5.25 -6.87
C LEU A 213 -22.78 6.49 -5.93
N GLY A 214 -22.30 7.63 -6.43
CA GLY A 214 -22.25 8.89 -5.70
C GLY A 214 -20.92 9.12 -4.95
N VAL A 215 -19.84 8.42 -5.29
CA VAL A 215 -18.50 8.79 -4.84
C VAL A 215 -18.06 10.03 -5.62
N ASN A 216 -17.68 11.08 -4.89
CA ASN A 216 -17.15 12.29 -5.48
C ASN A 216 -15.62 12.22 -5.57
N PRO A 217 -15.03 12.19 -6.78
CA PRO A 217 -13.57 12.12 -6.96
C PRO A 217 -12.83 13.30 -6.36
N GLU A 218 -13.41 14.51 -6.45
CA GLU A 218 -12.79 15.72 -5.93
C GLU A 218 -12.69 15.69 -4.41
N ASP A 219 -13.77 15.32 -3.72
CA ASP A 219 -13.78 15.18 -2.25
C ASP A 219 -12.74 14.18 -1.78
N VAL A 220 -12.63 13.03 -2.46
CA VAL A 220 -11.65 12.00 -2.13
C VAL A 220 -10.23 12.52 -2.36
N TYR A 221 -9.98 13.14 -3.50
CA TYR A 221 -8.65 13.69 -3.82
C TYR A 221 -8.25 14.78 -2.82
N GLN A 222 -9.15 15.70 -2.52
CA GLN A 222 -8.91 16.78 -1.56
C GLN A 222 -8.63 16.23 -0.16
N ALA A 223 -9.40 15.26 0.33
CA ALA A 223 -9.19 14.65 1.63
C ALA A 223 -7.80 14.01 1.77
N ILE A 224 -7.32 13.35 0.73
CA ILE A 224 -6.03 12.63 0.76
C ILE A 224 -4.85 13.56 0.50
N TYR A 225 -4.95 14.47 -0.48
CA TYR A 225 -3.80 15.21 -1.00
C TYR A 225 -3.80 16.70 -0.70
N SER A 226 -4.97 17.32 -0.41
CA SER A 226 -5.09 18.78 -0.23
C SER A 226 -5.16 19.20 1.24
N SER A 227 -4.73 18.36 2.17
CA SER A 227 -4.76 18.62 3.62
C SER A 227 -3.47 19.28 4.16
N LYS A 228 -2.67 19.91 3.30
CA LYS A 228 -1.35 20.43 3.69
C LYS A 228 -1.44 21.87 4.18
N GLU A 229 -0.76 22.16 5.30
CA GLU A 229 -0.61 23.50 5.82
C GLU A 229 0.43 24.30 5.03
N ILE A 230 0.43 25.62 5.18
CA ILE A 230 1.38 26.51 4.49
C ILE A 230 2.83 26.20 4.87
N SER A 231 3.07 25.82 6.11
CA SER A 231 4.39 25.40 6.62
C SER A 231 4.98 24.22 5.82
N HIS A 232 4.13 23.29 5.40
CA HIS A 232 4.54 22.18 4.55
C HIS A 232 5.02 22.66 3.17
N LEU A 233 4.29 23.60 2.55
CA LEU A 233 4.68 24.18 1.27
C LEU A 233 5.95 25.02 1.39
N GLN A 234 6.14 25.73 2.51
CA GLN A 234 7.36 26.48 2.80
C GLN A 234 8.56 25.53 2.97
N LEU A 235 8.39 24.42 3.70
CA LEU A 235 9.43 23.41 3.83
C LEU A 235 9.77 22.81 2.46
N LEU A 236 8.77 22.42 1.68
CA LEU A 236 8.96 21.90 0.32
C LEU A 236 9.73 22.91 -0.55
N GLY A 237 9.34 24.19 -0.55
CA GLY A 237 10.01 25.24 -1.30
C GLY A 237 11.49 25.38 -0.93
N GLY A 238 11.81 25.36 0.38
CA GLY A 238 13.18 25.37 0.87
C GLY A 238 13.97 24.11 0.50
N MET A 239 13.31 22.96 0.44
CA MET A 239 13.93 21.70 0.01
C MET A 239 14.21 21.69 -1.49
N LEU A 240 13.25 22.15 -2.32
CA LEU A 240 13.40 22.19 -3.77
C LEU A 240 14.54 23.09 -4.25
N GLN A 241 14.87 24.16 -3.49
CA GLN A 241 16.06 24.99 -3.76
C GLN A 241 17.39 24.21 -3.60
N ASN A 242 17.37 23.10 -2.85
CA ASN A 242 18.55 22.28 -2.53
C ASN A 242 18.47 20.88 -3.15
N VAL A 243 17.73 20.73 -4.25
CA VAL A 243 17.71 19.45 -4.99
C VAL A 243 19.13 19.11 -5.45
N LYS A 244 19.55 17.91 -5.13
CA LYS A 244 20.83 17.37 -5.59
C LYS A 244 20.60 16.36 -6.72
N VAL A 245 21.55 16.30 -7.64
CA VAL A 245 21.47 15.43 -8.81
C VAL A 245 22.81 14.73 -8.99
N SER A 246 22.80 13.44 -9.34
CA SER A 246 24.00 12.67 -9.64
C SER A 246 24.72 13.21 -10.88
N ALA A 247 26.02 12.90 -11.00
CA ALA A 247 26.86 13.38 -12.10
C ALA A 247 26.29 13.07 -13.50
N GLN A 248 25.48 12.00 -13.62
CA GLN A 248 24.83 11.60 -14.87
C GLN A 248 23.40 12.15 -15.02
N GLY A 249 22.91 12.94 -14.06
CA GLY A 249 21.56 13.52 -14.10
C GLY A 249 20.40 12.55 -13.83
N ARG A 250 20.68 11.25 -13.66
CA ARG A 250 19.63 10.21 -13.59
C ARG A 250 19.06 9.96 -12.22
N ILE A 251 19.76 10.36 -11.17
CA ILE A 251 19.31 10.24 -9.78
C ILE A 251 19.18 11.65 -9.24
N ALA A 252 18.01 11.99 -8.70
CA ALA A 252 17.80 13.24 -7.99
C ALA A 252 17.35 12.95 -6.57
N TRP A 253 17.76 13.78 -5.61
CA TRP A 253 17.35 13.58 -4.23
C TRP A 253 17.20 14.88 -3.44
N LEU A 254 16.44 14.73 -2.34
CA LEU A 254 16.28 15.72 -1.29
C LEU A 254 16.79 15.16 0.03
N GLU A 255 17.36 16.03 0.84
CA GLU A 255 17.82 15.74 2.20
C GLU A 255 17.00 16.58 3.17
N VAL A 256 16.29 15.93 4.09
CA VAL A 256 15.46 16.55 5.11
C VAL A 256 16.11 16.28 6.46
N ASP A 257 16.83 17.26 6.96
CA ASP A 257 17.37 17.23 8.32
C ASP A 257 16.27 17.42 9.36
N LEU A 258 16.51 16.88 10.54
CA LEU A 258 15.55 16.89 11.64
C LEU A 258 15.21 18.30 12.12
N GLU A 259 16.19 19.22 12.14
CA GLU A 259 16.00 20.60 12.58
C GLU A 259 15.05 21.37 11.66
N ARG A 260 15.25 21.31 10.34
CA ARG A 260 14.36 21.95 9.38
C ARG A 260 12.94 21.42 9.47
N ARG A 261 12.80 20.08 9.64
CA ARG A 261 11.49 19.45 9.81
C ARG A 261 10.79 19.93 11.08
N LYS A 262 11.49 19.98 12.21
CA LYS A 262 10.97 20.50 13.50
C LYS A 262 10.58 21.97 13.39
N LYS A 263 11.42 22.80 12.79
CA LYS A 263 11.14 24.23 12.59
C LYS A 263 9.88 24.45 11.75
N ALA A 264 9.65 23.60 10.76
CA ALA A 264 8.46 23.64 9.92
C ALA A 264 7.25 22.95 10.55
N GLN A 265 7.36 22.38 11.73
CA GLN A 265 6.33 21.56 12.38
C GLN A 265 5.78 20.45 11.49
N ALA A 266 6.59 19.97 10.54
CA ALA A 266 6.20 18.98 9.57
C ALA A 266 6.39 17.56 10.13
N SER A 267 5.36 16.72 9.94
CA SER A 267 5.41 15.29 10.27
C SER A 267 6.25 14.51 9.25
N ALA A 268 6.58 13.28 9.58
CA ALA A 268 7.22 12.36 8.64
C ALA A 268 6.38 12.15 7.36
N ASP A 269 5.06 12.01 7.52
CA ASP A 269 4.10 11.85 6.42
C ASP A 269 4.07 13.05 5.47
N ASP A 270 4.29 14.25 6.01
CA ASP A 270 4.27 15.46 5.19
C ASP A 270 5.39 15.46 4.16
N THR A 271 6.56 14.94 4.50
CA THR A 271 7.72 14.93 3.61
C THR A 271 7.63 13.85 2.52
N GLN A 272 6.86 12.80 2.72
CA GLN A 272 6.76 11.69 1.77
C GLN A 272 6.25 12.12 0.39
N SER A 273 5.39 13.15 0.35
CA SER A 273 4.88 13.72 -0.91
C SER A 273 5.94 14.44 -1.73
N PHE A 274 7.11 14.80 -1.15
CA PHE A 274 8.18 15.56 -1.83
C PHE A 274 8.80 14.79 -2.99
N LEU A 275 8.86 13.46 -2.91
CA LEU A 275 9.32 12.62 -4.01
C LEU A 275 8.53 12.84 -5.31
N SER A 276 7.23 13.13 -5.21
CA SER A 276 6.39 13.35 -6.37
C SER A 276 6.81 14.56 -7.21
N PHE A 277 7.42 15.57 -6.57
CA PHE A 277 7.95 16.73 -7.27
C PHE A 277 9.27 16.41 -7.99
N LEU A 278 10.12 15.57 -7.42
CA LEU A 278 11.34 15.14 -8.08
C LEU A 278 11.06 14.27 -9.32
N LEU A 279 9.96 13.50 -9.32
CA LEU A 279 9.55 12.73 -10.50
C LEU A 279 9.18 13.59 -11.71
N LEU A 280 8.97 14.90 -11.54
CA LEU A 280 8.75 15.85 -12.63
C LEU A 280 10.04 16.21 -13.38
N LEU A 281 11.22 15.95 -12.81
CA LEU A 281 12.49 16.21 -13.48
C LEU A 281 12.62 15.32 -14.73
N ARG A 282 12.92 15.93 -15.88
CA ARG A 282 12.98 15.23 -17.17
C ARG A 282 13.94 14.05 -17.14
N ASP A 283 15.16 14.29 -16.70
CA ASP A 283 16.29 13.37 -16.87
C ASP A 283 16.47 12.42 -15.68
N ALA A 284 15.87 12.75 -14.52
CA ALA A 284 15.92 11.89 -13.35
C ALA A 284 15.02 10.66 -13.57
N GLU A 285 15.58 9.48 -13.51
CA GLU A 285 14.90 8.19 -13.62
C GLU A 285 14.59 7.59 -12.24
N VAL A 286 15.45 7.89 -11.26
CA VAL A 286 15.32 7.47 -9.87
C VAL A 286 15.35 8.70 -8.97
N VAL A 287 14.46 8.75 -8.00
CA VAL A 287 14.40 9.86 -7.04
C VAL A 287 14.44 9.33 -5.61
N CYS A 288 15.15 10.05 -4.74
CA CYS A 288 15.30 9.67 -3.34
C CYS A 288 14.94 10.81 -2.40
N LEU A 289 14.40 10.44 -1.24
CA LEU A 289 14.24 11.31 -0.10
C LEU A 289 15.00 10.69 1.08
N PHE A 290 15.97 11.43 1.59
CA PHE A 290 16.71 11.08 2.80
C PHE A 290 16.18 11.93 3.93
N ARG A 291 15.70 11.29 5.00
CA ARG A 291 15.08 11.99 6.13
C ARG A 291 15.67 11.51 7.45
N GLU A 292 16.20 12.43 8.24
CA GLU A 292 16.60 12.16 9.61
C GLU A 292 15.39 11.95 10.51
N GLU A 293 15.44 10.91 11.33
CA GLU A 293 14.42 10.59 12.33
C GLU A 293 14.92 10.89 13.75
N GLU A 294 13.98 10.96 14.70
CA GLU A 294 14.28 11.28 16.10
C GLU A 294 15.11 10.21 16.80
N ASP A 295 15.06 8.98 16.33
CA ASP A 295 15.84 7.84 16.84
C ASP A 295 17.28 7.79 16.30
N GLY A 296 17.70 8.81 15.55
CA GLY A 296 19.04 8.91 14.95
C GLY A 296 19.22 8.07 13.69
N GLN A 297 18.17 7.48 13.17
CA GLN A 297 18.21 6.80 11.87
C GLN A 297 17.95 7.77 10.71
N VAL A 298 18.40 7.39 9.53
CA VAL A 298 18.03 8.04 8.28
C VAL A 298 17.07 7.12 7.53
N ARG A 299 15.83 7.58 7.35
CA ARG A 299 14.87 6.89 6.49
C ARG A 299 15.07 7.32 5.05
N VAL A 300 15.28 6.35 4.19
CA VAL A 300 15.44 6.55 2.76
C VAL A 300 14.19 6.03 2.05
N SER A 301 13.54 6.90 1.29
CA SER A 301 12.44 6.53 0.39
C SER A 301 12.91 6.73 -1.04
N MET A 302 12.68 5.73 -1.90
CA MET A 302 13.14 5.71 -3.28
C MET A 302 11.99 5.43 -4.22
N LYS A 303 11.94 6.13 -5.35
CA LYS A 303 11.00 5.85 -6.45
C LYS A 303 11.71 5.87 -7.80
N SER A 304 11.28 4.98 -8.70
CA SER A 304 11.71 4.94 -10.09
C SER A 304 10.53 5.31 -11.00
N LYS A 305 10.81 5.89 -12.15
CA LYS A 305 9.82 6.15 -13.21
C LYS A 305 9.40 4.88 -13.98
N GLY A 306 9.83 3.70 -13.55
CA GLY A 306 9.47 2.41 -14.14
C GLY A 306 10.53 1.82 -15.07
N ARG A 307 11.63 2.55 -15.31
CA ARG A 307 12.73 2.07 -16.16
C ARG A 307 13.71 1.17 -15.40
N PHE A 308 13.94 1.45 -14.13
CA PHE A 308 14.94 0.74 -13.31
C PHE A 308 14.26 0.13 -12.08
N VAL A 309 14.55 -1.14 -11.84
CA VAL A 309 14.09 -1.90 -10.68
C VAL A 309 15.00 -1.58 -9.49
N ILE A 310 14.50 -0.83 -8.50
CA ILE A 310 15.31 -0.24 -7.43
C ILE A 310 15.19 -0.93 -6.07
N ASN A 311 14.19 -1.78 -5.87
CA ASN A 311 13.98 -2.44 -4.57
C ASN A 311 15.17 -3.29 -4.12
N ARG A 312 16.00 -3.77 -5.05
CA ARG A 312 17.21 -4.53 -4.73
C ARG A 312 18.16 -3.74 -3.82
N VAL A 313 18.33 -2.43 -4.11
CA VAL A 313 19.16 -1.57 -3.25
C VAL A 313 18.59 -1.46 -1.84
N ALA A 314 17.26 -1.33 -1.71
CA ALA A 314 16.63 -1.33 -0.39
C ALA A 314 16.84 -2.65 0.35
N MET A 315 16.64 -3.78 -0.33
CA MET A 315 16.80 -5.13 0.24
C MET A 315 18.24 -5.41 0.69
N GLU A 316 19.25 -5.00 -0.09
CA GLU A 316 20.67 -5.10 0.28
C GLU A 316 21.03 -4.32 1.55
N LEU A 317 20.27 -3.26 1.84
CA LEU A 317 20.45 -2.41 3.01
C LEU A 317 19.51 -2.78 4.19
N GLY A 318 18.78 -3.89 4.07
CA GLY A 318 17.87 -4.36 5.12
C GLY A 318 16.46 -3.76 5.06
N GLY A 319 16.12 -3.09 3.96
CA GLY A 319 14.79 -2.56 3.69
C GLY A 319 13.98 -3.43 2.72
N GLY A 320 13.01 -2.83 2.02
CA GLY A 320 12.16 -3.53 1.07
C GLY A 320 11.25 -2.60 0.28
N GLY A 321 10.29 -3.19 -0.44
CA GLY A 321 9.31 -2.47 -1.24
C GLY A 321 9.11 -3.08 -2.63
N HIS A 322 8.30 -2.40 -3.43
CA HIS A 322 8.03 -2.78 -4.82
C HIS A 322 9.22 -2.48 -5.74
N GLU A 323 9.20 -3.05 -6.93
CA GLU A 323 10.25 -2.87 -7.95
C GLU A 323 10.63 -1.40 -8.18
N TYR A 324 9.63 -0.51 -8.19
CA TYR A 324 9.79 0.91 -8.52
C TYR A 324 9.54 1.86 -7.33
N ALA A 325 9.27 1.32 -6.14
CA ALA A 325 9.05 2.11 -4.92
C ALA A 325 9.54 1.31 -3.71
N ALA A 326 10.60 1.77 -3.07
CA ALA A 326 11.23 1.04 -1.98
C ALA A 326 11.73 1.98 -0.90
N GLY A 327 11.98 1.44 0.29
CA GLY A 327 12.49 2.20 1.41
C GLY A 327 13.33 1.39 2.37
N VAL A 328 14.17 2.09 3.13
CA VAL A 328 15.03 1.49 4.16
C VAL A 328 15.28 2.50 5.28
N ALA A 329 15.50 2.02 6.49
CA ALA A 329 15.99 2.81 7.63
C ALA A 329 17.44 2.42 7.90
N ILE A 330 18.35 3.39 7.97
CA ILE A 330 19.80 3.17 8.10
C ILE A 330 20.29 3.92 9.33
N SER A 331 20.97 3.22 10.25
CA SER A 331 21.62 3.80 11.43
C SER A 331 23.01 4.32 11.06
N SER A 332 23.08 5.46 10.38
CA SER A 332 24.30 6.13 9.93
C SER A 332 24.02 7.63 9.73
N PRO A 333 25.04 8.51 9.82
CA PRO A 333 24.88 9.93 9.50
C PRO A 333 24.30 10.17 8.10
N LEU A 334 23.58 11.28 7.95
CA LEU A 334 22.85 11.61 6.72
C LEU A 334 23.77 11.63 5.49
N ASP A 335 24.90 12.30 5.56
CA ASP A 335 25.89 12.42 4.49
C ASP A 335 26.43 11.06 4.01
N LYS A 336 26.80 10.19 4.96
CA LYS A 336 27.27 8.83 4.66
C LYS A 336 26.17 7.94 4.08
N THR A 337 24.95 8.11 4.58
CA THR A 337 23.80 7.37 4.05
C THR A 337 23.50 7.77 2.62
N VAL A 338 23.52 9.06 2.31
CA VAL A 338 23.33 9.59 0.95
C VAL A 338 24.38 9.03 0.01
N GLU A 339 25.67 9.16 0.37
CA GLU A 339 26.77 8.64 -0.45
C GLU A 339 26.62 7.15 -0.74
N ALA A 340 26.35 6.36 0.30
CA ALA A 340 26.25 4.91 0.18
C ALA A 340 25.07 4.46 -0.70
N VAL A 341 23.91 5.13 -0.59
CA VAL A 341 22.70 4.77 -1.36
C VAL A 341 22.82 5.25 -2.80
N VAL A 342 23.25 6.49 -3.04
CA VAL A 342 23.42 7.05 -4.39
C VAL A 342 24.42 6.23 -5.18
N LYS A 343 25.56 5.88 -4.61
CA LYS A 343 26.58 5.02 -5.25
C LYS A 343 26.01 3.65 -5.66
N ARG A 344 25.19 3.02 -4.80
CA ARG A 344 24.54 1.73 -5.14
C ARG A 344 23.54 1.87 -6.27
N LEU A 345 22.74 2.93 -6.25
CA LEU A 345 21.78 3.20 -7.31
C LEU A 345 22.48 3.48 -8.64
N GLU A 346 23.59 4.21 -8.67
CA GLU A 346 24.40 4.42 -9.88
C GLU A 346 24.92 3.09 -10.45
N ALA A 347 25.47 2.23 -9.58
CA ALA A 347 25.94 0.91 -9.97
C ALA A 347 24.81 0.02 -10.50
N LEU A 348 23.64 0.05 -9.85
CA LEU A 348 22.47 -0.68 -10.27
C LEU A 348 21.98 -0.21 -11.65
N ILE A 349 21.85 1.09 -11.87
CA ILE A 349 21.44 1.68 -13.16
C ILE A 349 22.40 1.23 -14.27
N GLN A 350 23.71 1.34 -14.06
CA GLN A 350 24.72 0.90 -15.03
C GLN A 350 24.63 -0.60 -15.33
N SER A 351 24.38 -1.42 -14.31
CA SER A 351 24.21 -2.87 -14.46
C SER A 351 22.98 -3.22 -15.29
N GLN A 352 21.85 -2.59 -14.99
CA GLN A 352 20.58 -2.84 -15.69
C GLN A 352 20.65 -2.36 -17.16
N GLU A 353 21.33 -1.26 -17.44
CA GLU A 353 21.55 -0.80 -18.82
C GLU A 353 22.39 -1.77 -19.64
N LYS A 354 23.47 -2.31 -19.05
CA LYS A 354 24.29 -3.34 -19.72
C LYS A 354 23.50 -4.62 -20.00
N ALA A 355 22.52 -4.94 -19.15
CA ALA A 355 21.63 -6.09 -19.33
C ALA A 355 20.47 -5.83 -20.31
N GLY A 356 20.39 -4.63 -20.92
CA GLY A 356 19.34 -4.28 -21.88
C GLY A 356 18.02 -3.80 -21.28
N PHE A 357 17.96 -3.60 -19.96
CA PHE A 357 16.82 -2.97 -19.31
C PHE A 357 16.78 -1.48 -19.66
N GLY A 358 15.62 -0.99 -20.08
CA GLY A 358 15.43 0.45 -20.30
C GLY A 358 15.61 0.94 -21.73
N ARG A 359 15.47 0.08 -22.73
CA ARG A 359 15.28 0.47 -24.13
C ARG A 359 13.82 0.62 -24.48
#